data_890a1a10e751cae65a5bd250ebd43561
#
_entry.id   890a1a10e751cae65a5bd250ebd43561
#
_cell.length_a   1.000
_cell.length_b   1.000
_cell.length_c   1.000
_cell.angle_alpha   90.00
_cell.angle_beta   90.00
_cell.angle_gamma   90.00
#
_symmetry.space_group_name_H-M   'P 1'
#
loop_
_entity.id
_entity.type
_entity.pdbx_description
1 polymer ?
#
loop_
_entity_poly.entity_id
_entity_poly.type
_entity_poly.pdbx_seq_one_letter_code
_entity_poly.pdbx_strand_id
1 'polypeptide(L)'
;ALLDSLEGRRGQPRLKPPFPGAAGLYARPTSVNNVETIASVPGILHNGAGWFKSMGTDKSTGFGIFSLSGHVANPGQFEAPLGITMRQLIDLAGGIRKGHQLKFWTPGGSSTPIFTEAHLDIPLDFDSVAAAGSMLGTRALQVFDETVSVVRAVARWTDFYAHESCGKCTPCREGTWWMRQIMERLEHGQGL
;
A
#
# COMPACT_ATOMS: atom_id res chain seq x y z
N ALA A 1 -9.34 14.30 -5.77
CA ALA A 1 -8.27 14.48 -6.78
C ALA A 1 -8.69 13.93 -8.14
N LEU A 2 -9.10 12.64 -8.24
CA LEU A 2 -9.50 12.02 -9.51
C LEU A 2 -10.57 12.82 -10.27
N LEU A 3 -11.63 13.24 -9.59
CA LEU A 3 -12.71 14.02 -10.21
C LEU A 3 -12.21 15.35 -10.78
N ASP A 4 -11.31 16.04 -10.07
CA ASP A 4 -10.73 17.28 -10.57
C ASP A 4 -9.83 17.06 -11.80
N SER A 5 -9.05 15.98 -11.79
CA SER A 5 -8.22 15.61 -12.94
C SER A 5 -9.08 15.29 -14.18
N LEU A 6 -10.19 14.55 -14.00
CA LEU A 6 -11.12 14.24 -15.09
C LEU A 6 -11.83 15.49 -15.65
N GLU A 7 -12.01 16.51 -14.82
CA GLU A 7 -12.58 17.81 -15.22
C GLU A 7 -11.53 18.78 -15.81
N GLY A 8 -10.28 18.34 -15.99
CA GLY A 8 -9.19 19.16 -16.53
C GLY A 8 -8.59 20.15 -15.53
N ARG A 9 -8.90 20.00 -14.25
CA ARG A 9 -8.34 20.81 -13.16
C ARG A 9 -7.15 20.13 -12.51
N ARG A 10 -6.36 20.89 -11.77
CA ARG A 10 -5.30 20.29 -10.93
C ARG A 10 -5.89 19.28 -9.95
N GLY A 11 -5.33 18.10 -9.90
CA GLY A 11 -5.79 16.99 -9.06
C GLY A 11 -5.59 17.24 -7.57
N GLN A 12 -6.46 18.03 -6.96
CA GLN A 12 -6.47 18.32 -5.53
C GLN A 12 -7.70 17.73 -4.85
N PRO A 13 -7.63 17.34 -3.56
CA PRO A 13 -8.78 16.90 -2.79
C PRO A 13 -9.87 17.98 -2.73
N ARG A 14 -11.12 17.58 -2.88
CA ARG A 14 -12.30 18.45 -2.66
C ARG A 14 -12.68 18.43 -1.18
N LEU A 15 -13.21 19.55 -0.71
CA LEU A 15 -13.86 19.59 0.61
C LEU A 15 -15.14 18.75 0.60
N LYS A 16 -15.41 18.08 1.69
CA LYS A 16 -16.62 17.30 1.93
C LYS A 16 -17.32 17.88 3.18
N PRO A 17 -18.63 18.08 3.19
CA PRO A 17 -19.59 17.94 2.11
C PRO A 17 -19.42 19.00 1.00
N PRO A 18 -19.94 18.76 -0.24
CA PRO A 18 -20.72 17.60 -0.64
C PRO A 18 -19.87 16.36 -0.94
N PHE A 19 -20.44 15.19 -0.70
CA PHE A 19 -19.85 13.91 -1.10
C PHE A 19 -20.12 13.64 -2.58
N PRO A 20 -19.28 12.82 -3.26
CA PRO A 20 -19.44 12.54 -4.70
C PRO A 20 -20.82 11.98 -5.07
N GLY A 21 -21.47 11.22 -4.17
CA GLY A 21 -22.83 10.73 -4.36
C GLY A 21 -23.88 11.84 -4.53
N ALA A 22 -23.63 13.03 -3.95
CA ALA A 22 -24.48 14.20 -4.12
C ALA A 22 -24.00 15.10 -5.26
N ALA A 23 -22.68 15.39 -5.32
CA ALA A 23 -22.09 16.27 -6.33
C ALA A 23 -20.64 15.84 -6.62
N GLY A 24 -20.46 14.99 -7.62
CA GLY A 24 -19.18 14.45 -8.05
C GLY A 24 -18.68 15.06 -9.38
N LEU A 25 -18.52 14.23 -10.41
CA LEU A 25 -18.03 14.64 -11.72
C LEU A 25 -19.02 15.63 -12.37
N TYR A 26 -18.50 16.77 -12.79
CA TYR A 26 -19.29 17.89 -13.34
C TYR A 26 -20.51 18.25 -12.46
N ALA A 27 -20.31 18.22 -11.14
CA ALA A 27 -21.35 18.46 -10.13
C ALA A 27 -22.57 17.52 -10.22
N ARG A 28 -22.43 16.37 -10.87
CA ARG A 28 -23.48 15.35 -10.97
C ARG A 28 -23.28 14.28 -9.91
N PRO A 29 -24.36 13.59 -9.45
CA PRO A 29 -24.23 12.42 -8.60
C PRO A 29 -23.28 11.39 -9.22
N THR A 30 -22.26 10.96 -8.46
CA THR A 30 -21.19 10.11 -8.99
C THR A 30 -20.88 8.97 -8.00
N SER A 31 -20.92 7.74 -8.49
CA SER A 31 -20.39 6.58 -7.79
C SER A 31 -18.90 6.43 -8.05
N VAL A 32 -18.11 6.29 -6.98
CA VAL A 32 -16.66 6.05 -7.07
C VAL A 32 -16.37 4.68 -6.49
N ASN A 33 -15.83 3.79 -7.32
CA ASN A 33 -15.53 2.42 -6.93
C ASN A 33 -14.05 2.09 -7.16
N ASN A 34 -13.48 1.26 -6.28
CA ASN A 34 -12.16 0.69 -6.51
C ASN A 34 -12.22 -0.29 -7.69
N VAL A 35 -11.21 -0.26 -8.56
CA VAL A 35 -11.16 -1.08 -9.79
C VAL A 35 -11.17 -2.57 -9.45
N GLU A 36 -10.39 -3.02 -8.48
CA GLU A 36 -10.35 -4.43 -8.06
C GLU A 36 -11.71 -4.89 -7.52
N THR A 37 -12.37 -4.06 -6.73
CA THR A 37 -13.72 -4.36 -6.21
C THR A 37 -14.72 -4.52 -7.35
N ILE A 38 -14.74 -3.59 -8.31
CA ILE A 38 -15.71 -3.65 -9.42
C ILE A 38 -15.39 -4.81 -10.38
N ALA A 39 -14.10 -5.11 -10.58
CA ALA A 39 -13.66 -6.23 -11.41
C ALA A 39 -14.05 -7.59 -10.82
N SER A 40 -14.23 -7.69 -9.51
CA SER A 40 -14.67 -8.92 -8.84
C SER A 40 -16.18 -9.20 -9.01
N VAL A 41 -16.98 -8.16 -9.28
CA VAL A 41 -18.45 -8.28 -9.34
C VAL A 41 -18.94 -9.29 -10.38
N PRO A 42 -18.44 -9.33 -11.64
CA PRO A 42 -18.87 -10.34 -12.61
C PRO A 42 -18.62 -11.77 -12.13
N GLY A 43 -17.46 -12.04 -11.54
CA GLY A 43 -17.13 -13.35 -10.98
C GLY A 43 -18.06 -13.75 -9.83
N ILE A 44 -18.40 -12.81 -8.96
CA ILE A 44 -19.34 -13.04 -7.84
C ILE A 44 -20.74 -13.32 -8.35
N LEU A 45 -21.23 -12.58 -9.36
CA LEU A 45 -22.55 -12.80 -9.96
C LEU A 45 -22.63 -14.16 -10.67
N HIS A 46 -21.56 -14.59 -11.32
CA HIS A 46 -21.51 -15.86 -12.03
C HIS A 46 -21.42 -17.07 -11.09
N ASN A 47 -20.54 -17.01 -10.09
CA ASN A 47 -20.22 -18.15 -9.22
C ASN A 47 -20.96 -18.10 -7.86
N GLY A 48 -21.60 -16.99 -7.53
CA GLY A 48 -22.33 -16.78 -6.29
C GLY A 48 -21.45 -16.29 -5.12
N ALA A 49 -22.13 -15.74 -4.13
CA ALA A 49 -21.46 -15.18 -2.94
C ALA A 49 -20.71 -16.24 -2.11
N GLY A 50 -21.20 -17.50 -2.12
CA GLY A 50 -20.54 -18.62 -1.43
C GLY A 50 -19.14 -18.89 -1.97
N TRP A 51 -18.97 -18.83 -3.29
CA TRP A 51 -17.67 -18.96 -3.94
C TRP A 51 -16.69 -17.90 -3.46
N PHE A 52 -17.09 -16.62 -3.43
CA PHE A 52 -16.22 -15.55 -2.98
C PHE A 52 -15.87 -15.67 -1.49
N LYS A 53 -16.86 -16.06 -0.66
CA LYS A 53 -16.67 -16.27 0.78
C LYS A 53 -15.80 -17.49 1.12
N SER A 54 -15.67 -18.46 0.20
CA SER A 54 -14.79 -19.62 0.41
C SER A 54 -13.30 -19.28 0.33
N MET A 55 -12.96 -18.09 -0.13
CA MET A 55 -11.59 -17.55 -0.18
C MET A 55 -11.37 -16.52 0.92
N GLY A 56 -10.15 -16.42 1.40
CA GLY A 56 -9.78 -15.45 2.43
C GLY A 56 -10.02 -15.95 3.85
N THR A 57 -10.12 -15.01 4.79
CA THR A 57 -10.42 -15.26 6.20
C THR A 57 -11.88 -14.93 6.52
N ASP A 58 -12.37 -15.33 7.69
CA ASP A 58 -13.77 -15.09 8.08
C ASP A 58 -14.21 -13.63 8.00
N LYS A 59 -13.31 -12.70 8.33
CA LYS A 59 -13.59 -11.26 8.32
C LYS A 59 -13.09 -10.54 7.06
N SER A 60 -12.10 -11.11 6.38
CA SER A 60 -11.54 -10.58 5.14
C SER A 60 -11.68 -11.62 4.05
N THR A 61 -12.90 -11.76 3.52
CA THR A 61 -13.23 -12.75 2.49
C THR A 61 -12.77 -12.31 1.10
N GLY A 62 -12.56 -13.29 0.23
CA GLY A 62 -12.18 -13.06 -1.16
C GLY A 62 -10.67 -13.13 -1.38
N PHE A 63 -10.26 -12.55 -2.48
CA PHE A 63 -8.88 -12.54 -2.95
C PHE A 63 -8.45 -11.12 -3.28
N GLY A 64 -7.18 -10.93 -3.56
CA GLY A 64 -6.64 -9.68 -4.01
C GLY A 64 -5.31 -9.84 -4.71
N ILE A 65 -4.87 -8.77 -5.37
CA ILE A 65 -3.55 -8.71 -6.00
C ILE A 65 -2.56 -8.14 -5.00
N PHE A 66 -1.53 -8.91 -4.71
CA PHE A 66 -0.40 -8.51 -3.88
C PHE A 66 0.76 -8.09 -4.80
N SER A 67 1.15 -6.81 -4.72
CA SER A 67 2.25 -6.25 -5.51
C SER A 67 3.56 -6.42 -4.74
N LEU A 68 4.32 -7.46 -5.05
CA LEU A 68 5.58 -7.78 -4.37
C LEU A 68 6.75 -7.19 -5.11
N SER A 69 7.53 -6.35 -4.42
CA SER A 69 8.68 -5.65 -4.97
C SER A 69 9.88 -5.67 -4.02
N GLY A 70 11.00 -5.13 -4.49
CA GLY A 70 12.22 -5.04 -3.71
C GLY A 70 13.13 -6.26 -3.86
N HIS A 71 13.72 -6.74 -2.78
CA HIS A 71 14.82 -7.70 -2.79
C HIS A 71 14.34 -9.17 -2.75
N VAL A 72 13.39 -9.52 -3.60
CA VAL A 72 12.98 -10.90 -3.89
C VAL A 72 13.55 -11.38 -5.22
N ALA A 73 13.57 -12.69 -5.43
CA ALA A 73 14.13 -13.26 -6.67
C ALA A 73 13.29 -12.87 -7.89
N ASN A 74 11.96 -12.95 -7.80
CA ASN A 74 11.05 -12.62 -8.89
C ASN A 74 9.97 -11.66 -8.38
N PRO A 75 10.20 -10.33 -8.41
CA PRO A 75 9.17 -9.37 -8.08
C PRO A 75 8.02 -9.41 -9.10
N GLY A 76 6.80 -9.13 -8.65
CA GLY A 76 5.63 -9.18 -9.55
C GLY A 76 4.30 -8.99 -8.84
N GLN A 77 3.24 -9.29 -9.58
CA GLN A 77 1.86 -9.27 -9.10
C GLN A 77 1.40 -10.70 -8.83
N PHE A 78 0.93 -10.94 -7.62
CA PHE A 78 0.47 -12.26 -7.16
C PHE A 78 -1.00 -12.17 -6.76
N GLU A 79 -1.87 -12.85 -7.48
CA GLU A 79 -3.25 -13.01 -7.06
C GLU A 79 -3.33 -14.14 -6.03
N ALA A 80 -3.88 -13.85 -4.86
CA ALA A 80 -4.00 -14.82 -3.78
C ALA A 80 -5.21 -14.52 -2.89
N PRO A 81 -5.74 -15.53 -2.17
CA PRO A 81 -6.75 -15.31 -1.13
C PRO A 81 -6.22 -14.37 -0.05
N LEU A 82 -7.08 -13.51 0.51
CA LEU A 82 -6.75 -12.73 1.70
C LEU A 82 -6.43 -13.70 2.85
N GLY A 83 -5.42 -13.36 3.64
CA GLY A 83 -4.90 -14.25 4.69
C GLY A 83 -3.70 -15.12 4.25
N ILE A 84 -3.28 -15.06 2.98
CA ILE A 84 -1.96 -15.57 2.60
C ILE A 84 -0.89 -14.91 3.47
N THR A 85 0.17 -15.63 3.82
CA THR A 85 1.25 -15.05 4.63
C THR A 85 2.35 -14.43 3.76
N MET A 86 3.10 -13.50 4.34
CA MET A 86 4.25 -12.93 3.64
C MET A 86 5.30 -13.97 3.28
N ARG A 87 5.48 -14.98 4.14
CA ARG A 87 6.37 -16.12 3.86
C ARG A 87 5.97 -16.84 2.58
N GLN A 88 4.70 -17.19 2.46
CA GLN A 88 4.17 -17.86 1.26
C GLN A 88 4.35 -17.00 -0.01
N LEU A 89 4.13 -15.68 0.08
CA LEU A 89 4.35 -14.79 -1.07
C LEU A 89 5.82 -14.70 -1.47
N ILE A 90 6.73 -14.64 -0.49
CA ILE A 90 8.18 -14.67 -0.76
C ILE A 90 8.57 -16.00 -1.41
N ASP A 91 8.04 -17.12 -0.93
CA ASP A 91 8.31 -18.44 -1.52
C ASP A 91 7.80 -18.54 -2.97
N LEU A 92 6.59 -18.03 -3.25
CA LEU A 92 6.05 -17.92 -4.62
C LEU A 92 6.96 -17.06 -5.53
N ALA A 93 7.59 -16.04 -4.97
CA ALA A 93 8.54 -15.18 -5.68
C ALA A 93 9.94 -15.79 -5.81
N GLY A 94 10.14 -17.04 -5.37
CA GLY A 94 11.43 -17.72 -5.44
C GLY A 94 12.41 -17.38 -4.31
N GLY A 95 11.91 -16.77 -3.24
CA GLY A 95 12.70 -16.40 -2.07
C GLY A 95 13.26 -14.97 -2.11
N ILE A 96 14.02 -14.64 -1.09
CA ILE A 96 14.86 -13.43 -1.06
C ILE A 96 15.98 -13.59 -2.12
N ARG A 97 16.47 -12.51 -2.67
CA ARG A 97 17.57 -12.57 -3.64
C ARG A 97 18.74 -13.39 -3.10
N LYS A 98 19.39 -14.14 -3.99
CA LYS A 98 20.40 -15.15 -3.64
C LYS A 98 21.53 -14.57 -2.78
N GLY A 99 21.81 -15.23 -1.66
CA GLY A 99 22.90 -14.87 -0.74
C GLY A 99 22.56 -13.77 0.27
N HIS A 100 21.30 -13.35 0.31
CA HIS A 100 20.83 -12.30 1.21
C HIS A 100 19.72 -12.79 2.16
N GLN A 101 19.47 -12.03 3.21
CA GLN A 101 18.47 -12.32 4.23
C GLN A 101 17.49 -11.16 4.36
N LEU A 102 16.24 -11.47 4.71
CA LEU A 102 15.24 -10.45 5.00
C LEU A 102 15.67 -9.59 6.18
N LYS A 103 15.55 -8.28 6.04
CA LYS A 103 15.73 -7.34 7.14
C LYS A 103 14.40 -6.74 7.60
N PHE A 104 13.62 -6.20 6.68
CA PHE A 104 12.28 -5.66 6.94
C PHE A 104 11.45 -5.62 5.66
N TRP A 105 10.14 -5.40 5.84
CA TRP A 105 9.20 -5.29 4.74
C TRP A 105 8.01 -4.40 5.11
N THR A 106 7.24 -3.95 4.13
CA THR A 106 6.04 -3.16 4.34
C THR A 106 4.81 -3.93 3.87
N PRO A 107 3.73 -4.04 4.69
CA PRO A 107 2.53 -4.80 4.30
C PRO A 107 1.60 -4.04 3.33
N GLY A 108 1.64 -2.72 3.34
CA GLY A 108 0.74 -1.87 2.54
C GLY A 108 1.43 -0.71 1.84
N GLY A 109 2.73 -0.82 1.60
CA GLY A 109 3.55 0.22 0.97
C GLY A 109 4.25 1.12 1.98
N SER A 110 4.88 2.16 1.46
CA SER A 110 5.72 3.09 2.23
C SER A 110 4.97 3.91 3.30
N SER A 111 3.65 3.95 3.25
CA SER A 111 2.82 4.67 4.24
C SER A 111 2.41 3.83 5.45
N THR A 112 2.85 2.58 5.52
CA THR A 112 2.50 1.65 6.60
C THR A 112 3.71 1.38 7.49
N PRO A 113 3.52 1.15 8.81
CA PRO A 113 4.58 0.70 9.69
C PRO A 113 5.26 -0.55 9.15
N ILE A 114 6.59 -0.58 9.27
CA ILE A 114 7.41 -1.68 8.77
C ILE A 114 7.29 -2.92 9.66
N PHE A 115 7.40 -4.09 9.03
CA PHE A 115 7.46 -5.39 9.65
C PHE A 115 8.85 -6.03 9.48
N THR A 116 9.14 -7.00 10.32
CA THR A 116 10.39 -7.78 10.33
C THR A 116 10.09 -9.25 10.10
N GLU A 117 11.11 -10.10 10.19
CA GLU A 117 10.99 -11.56 10.09
C GLU A 117 9.95 -12.16 11.07
N ALA A 118 9.84 -11.57 12.26
CA ALA A 118 8.85 -12.00 13.27
C ALA A 118 7.38 -11.91 12.80
N HIS A 119 7.11 -11.19 11.73
CA HIS A 119 5.78 -10.95 11.20
C HIS A 119 5.48 -11.72 9.90
N LEU A 120 6.38 -12.61 9.45
CA LEU A 120 6.24 -13.31 8.17
C LEU A 120 5.04 -14.25 8.11
N ASP A 121 4.61 -14.77 9.24
CA ASP A 121 3.54 -15.77 9.33
C ASP A 121 2.18 -15.18 9.73
N ILE A 122 2.09 -13.86 9.87
CA ILE A 122 0.83 -13.17 10.11
C ILE A 122 -0.04 -13.26 8.84
N PRO A 123 -1.31 -13.64 8.95
CA PRO A 123 -2.23 -13.58 7.82
C PRO A 123 -2.32 -12.17 7.24
N LEU A 124 -2.15 -12.03 5.95
CA LEU A 124 -2.28 -10.74 5.25
C LEU A 124 -3.77 -10.48 5.00
N ASP A 125 -4.47 -10.19 6.07
CA ASP A 125 -5.84 -9.68 6.11
C ASP A 125 -5.90 -8.36 6.88
N PHE A 126 -7.04 -7.69 6.84
CA PHE A 126 -7.16 -6.35 7.42
C PHE A 126 -7.04 -6.35 8.95
N ASP A 127 -7.67 -7.34 9.61
CA ASP A 127 -7.70 -7.40 11.07
C ASP A 127 -6.36 -7.87 11.66
N SER A 128 -5.76 -8.91 11.09
CA SER A 128 -4.51 -9.49 11.59
C SER A 128 -3.35 -8.52 11.46
N VAL A 129 -3.24 -7.85 10.31
CA VAL A 129 -2.21 -6.83 10.09
C VAL A 129 -2.41 -5.61 10.99
N ALA A 130 -3.66 -5.19 11.21
CA ALA A 130 -3.98 -4.10 12.14
C ALA A 130 -3.65 -4.47 13.60
N ALA A 131 -3.98 -5.69 14.03
CA ALA A 131 -3.66 -6.20 15.36
C ALA A 131 -2.14 -6.28 15.61
N ALA A 132 -1.36 -6.51 14.55
CA ALA A 132 0.10 -6.50 14.60
C ALA A 132 0.72 -5.07 14.55
N GLY A 133 -0.09 -4.03 14.54
CA GLY A 133 0.36 -2.64 14.60
C GLY A 133 0.69 -1.99 13.25
N SER A 134 0.21 -2.55 12.13
CA SER A 134 0.40 -1.97 10.81
C SER A 134 -0.92 -1.90 10.04
N MET A 135 -0.88 -1.77 8.73
CA MET A 135 -2.05 -1.75 7.84
C MET A 135 -1.76 -2.54 6.57
N LEU A 136 -2.71 -3.37 6.14
CA LEU A 136 -2.61 -4.08 4.86
C LEU A 136 -2.63 -3.09 3.66
N GLY A 137 -3.33 -1.99 3.80
CA GLY A 137 -3.33 -0.88 2.85
C GLY A 137 -3.65 -1.31 1.43
N THR A 138 -2.76 -0.98 0.50
CA THR A 138 -2.89 -1.29 -0.93
C THR A 138 -2.31 -2.66 -1.31
N ARG A 139 -1.80 -3.43 -0.37
CA ARG A 139 -1.05 -4.68 -0.60
C ARG A 139 0.19 -4.50 -1.49
N ALA A 140 0.76 -3.30 -1.47
CA ALA A 140 2.04 -3.01 -2.13
C ALA A 140 3.18 -3.40 -1.18
N LEU A 141 3.60 -4.65 -1.27
CA LEU A 141 4.61 -5.25 -0.41
C LEU A 141 6.01 -4.88 -0.90
N GLN A 142 6.79 -4.23 -0.05
CA GLN A 142 8.19 -3.91 -0.36
C GLN A 142 9.09 -4.71 0.57
N VAL A 143 10.03 -5.45 0.01
CA VAL A 143 10.96 -6.33 0.72
C VAL A 143 12.37 -5.75 0.69
N PHE A 144 13.00 -5.70 1.84
CA PHE A 144 14.35 -5.17 2.00
C PHE A 144 15.22 -6.17 2.74
N ASP A 145 16.39 -6.45 2.19
CA ASP A 145 17.40 -7.30 2.81
C ASP A 145 18.36 -6.49 3.72
N GLU A 146 19.34 -7.18 4.28
CA GLU A 146 20.30 -6.63 5.25
C GLU A 146 21.18 -5.51 4.68
N THR A 147 21.29 -5.39 3.37
CA THR A 147 22.14 -4.36 2.74
C THR A 147 21.52 -2.96 2.77
N VAL A 148 20.21 -2.85 3.10
CA VAL A 148 19.51 -1.56 3.10
C VAL A 148 19.53 -0.92 4.48
N SER A 149 19.94 0.34 4.54
CA SER A 149 19.70 1.21 5.69
C SER A 149 18.22 1.56 5.78
N VAL A 150 17.61 1.38 6.97
CA VAL A 150 16.22 1.80 7.22
C VAL A 150 16.07 3.31 7.04
N VAL A 151 17.04 4.08 7.52
CA VAL A 151 17.05 5.55 7.38
C VAL A 151 17.04 5.93 5.90
N ARG A 152 17.85 5.27 5.07
CA ARG A 152 17.91 5.51 3.64
C ARG A 152 16.60 5.16 2.94
N ALA A 153 15.96 4.05 3.31
CA ALA A 153 14.65 3.69 2.77
C ALA A 153 13.61 4.76 3.09
N VAL A 154 13.55 5.21 4.35
CA VAL A 154 12.62 6.27 4.79
C VAL A 154 12.93 7.61 4.12
N ALA A 155 14.21 7.95 3.93
CA ALA A 155 14.61 9.16 3.20
C ALA A 155 14.08 9.14 1.75
N ARG A 156 14.18 8.00 1.06
CA ARG A 156 13.64 7.82 -0.32
C ARG A 156 12.12 7.94 -0.35
N TRP A 157 11.42 7.35 0.60
CA TRP A 157 9.97 7.50 0.69
C TRP A 157 9.56 8.94 0.99
N THR A 158 10.29 9.62 1.86
CA THR A 158 10.01 11.03 2.21
C THR A 158 10.26 11.95 1.01
N ASP A 159 11.31 11.72 0.24
CA ASP A 159 11.58 12.43 -1.01
C ASP A 159 10.44 12.25 -2.02
N PHE A 160 9.97 11.01 -2.19
CA PHE A 160 8.81 10.69 -3.01
C PHE A 160 7.56 11.46 -2.55
N TYR A 161 7.24 11.45 -1.24
CA TYR A 161 6.08 12.18 -0.73
C TYR A 161 6.20 13.68 -0.87
N ALA A 162 7.39 14.25 -0.73
CA ALA A 162 7.63 15.67 -0.97
C ALA A 162 7.37 16.04 -2.45
N HIS A 163 7.84 15.20 -3.37
CA HIS A 163 7.62 15.40 -4.81
C HIS A 163 6.15 15.24 -5.21
N GLU A 164 5.46 14.21 -4.69
CA GLU A 164 4.08 13.88 -5.05
C GLU A 164 3.01 14.69 -4.27
N SER A 165 3.42 15.56 -3.35
CA SER A 165 2.48 16.42 -2.64
C SER A 165 1.66 17.28 -3.60
N CYS A 166 0.33 17.22 -3.51
CA CYS A 166 -0.54 18.10 -4.30
C CYS A 166 -0.45 19.57 -3.88
N GLY A 167 0.24 19.88 -2.76
CA GLY A 167 0.48 21.22 -2.25
C GLY A 167 -0.71 21.91 -1.60
N LYS A 168 -1.84 21.24 -1.40
CA LYS A 168 -3.05 21.86 -0.84
C LYS A 168 -2.94 22.11 0.67
N CYS A 169 -2.50 21.12 1.42
CA CYS A 169 -2.44 21.17 2.88
C CYS A 169 -1.04 21.57 3.36
N THR A 170 -0.93 22.60 4.17
CA THR A 170 0.35 23.11 4.69
C THR A 170 1.19 22.04 5.39
N PRO A 171 0.65 21.19 6.28
CA PRO A 171 1.46 20.15 6.93
C PRO A 171 2.09 19.16 5.95
N CYS A 172 1.41 18.79 4.88
CA CYS A 172 1.96 17.92 3.85
C CYS A 172 2.99 18.68 2.99
N ARG A 173 2.62 19.84 2.45
CA ARG A 173 3.48 20.61 1.56
C ARG A 173 4.81 21.02 2.19
N GLU A 174 4.77 21.56 3.40
CA GLU A 174 5.96 22.02 4.10
C GLU A 174 6.60 20.91 4.95
N GLY A 175 5.79 20.11 5.63
CA GLY A 175 6.28 19.07 6.54
C GLY A 175 7.04 17.95 5.84
N THR A 176 6.62 17.51 4.65
CA THR A 176 7.36 16.51 3.88
C THR A 176 8.72 17.05 3.40
N TRP A 177 8.79 18.32 3.04
CA TRP A 177 10.05 18.98 2.69
C TRP A 177 11.00 19.05 3.89
N TRP A 178 10.51 19.41 5.07
CA TRP A 178 11.33 19.43 6.29
C TRP A 178 11.79 18.03 6.70
N MET A 179 10.89 17.04 6.62
CA MET A 179 11.24 15.64 6.90
C MET A 179 12.33 15.14 5.96
N ARG A 180 12.25 15.46 4.67
CA ARG A 180 13.29 15.14 3.71
C ARG A 180 14.66 15.68 4.16
N GLN A 181 14.75 16.95 4.54
CA GLN A 181 15.98 17.57 5.02
C GLN A 181 16.54 16.85 6.27
N ILE A 182 15.67 16.50 7.21
CA ILE A 182 16.05 15.79 8.43
C ILE A 182 16.58 14.39 8.08
N MET A 183 15.89 13.66 7.22
CA MET A 183 16.30 12.31 6.82
C MET A 183 17.62 12.29 6.04
N GLU A 184 17.85 13.28 5.18
CA GLU A 184 19.13 13.46 4.48
C GLU A 184 20.28 13.71 5.49
N ARG A 185 20.07 14.55 6.48
CA ARG A 185 21.07 14.78 7.55
C ARG A 185 21.36 13.53 8.34
N LEU A 186 20.33 12.76 8.71
CA LEU A 186 20.48 11.50 9.45
C LEU A 186 21.27 10.47 8.64
N GLU A 187 21.00 10.34 7.34
CA GLU A 187 21.72 9.40 6.46
C GLU A 187 23.21 9.75 6.33
N HIS A 188 23.55 11.02 6.43
CA HIS A 188 24.96 11.50 6.39
C HIS A 188 25.60 11.60 7.77
N GLY A 189 24.97 11.07 8.83
CA GLY A 189 25.51 11.12 10.19
C GLY A 189 25.49 12.52 10.83
N GLN A 190 24.76 13.46 10.25
CA GLN A 190 24.57 14.82 10.75
C GLN A 190 23.28 14.88 11.56
N GLY A 191 23.26 14.22 12.72
CA GLY A 191 22.10 14.23 13.62
C GLY A 191 21.61 15.63 14.00
N LEU A 192 20.53 15.69 14.77
CA LEU A 192 19.95 16.94 15.28
C LEU A 192 20.86 17.58 16.34
#